data_041da71e830e403cb1af57fbb327b85d
#
_entry.id   041da71e830e403cb1af57fbb327b85d
#
_cell.length_a   1.000
_cell.length_b   1.000
_cell.length_c   1.000
_cell.angle_alpha   90.00
_cell.angle_beta   90.00
_cell.angle_gamma   90.00
#
_symmetry.space_group_name_H-M   'P 1'
#
loop_
_entity.id
_entity.type
_entity.pdbx_description
1 polymer ?
#
loop_
_entity_poly.entity_id
_entity_poly.type
_entity_poly.pdbx_seq_one_letter_code
_entity_poly.pdbx_strand_id
1 'polypeptide(L)'
;MSEWHPVTQEQIQQFADATGDRQWIHLDAERAKRESPYGATIAHGFLTLSKISSLMAEAVDIRGARMVVNYGLNRVRFPSPVRVNSRMRGRFGLVSANELPGAIDAIFSVTVEIENEQKPGCVAEWVVRYYL
;
A
#
# COMPACT_ATOMS: atom_id res chain seq x y z
N MET A 1 -2.73 -12.07 -7.13
CA MET A 1 -3.17 -11.28 -5.97
C MET A 1 -2.51 -11.80 -4.71
N SER A 2 -2.23 -10.91 -3.77
CA SER A 2 -1.80 -11.32 -2.43
C SER A 2 -2.95 -11.96 -1.64
N GLU A 3 -2.62 -12.48 -0.46
CA GLU A 3 -3.62 -12.85 0.54
C GLU A 3 -4.23 -11.58 1.17
N TRP A 4 -5.31 -11.76 1.93
CA TRP A 4 -5.91 -10.70 2.73
C TRP A 4 -5.11 -10.50 4.02
N HIS A 5 -4.82 -9.26 4.36
CA HIS A 5 -4.07 -8.90 5.56
C HIS A 5 -4.83 -7.86 6.38
N PRO A 6 -4.96 -8.06 7.69
CA PRO A 6 -5.62 -7.07 8.55
C PRO A 6 -4.72 -5.85 8.76
N VAL A 7 -5.36 -4.69 8.90
CA VAL A 7 -4.70 -3.45 9.30
C VAL A 7 -5.07 -3.19 10.75
N THR A 8 -4.13 -3.38 11.66
CA THR A 8 -4.39 -3.27 13.10
C THR A 8 -4.04 -1.88 13.63
N GLN A 9 -4.65 -1.51 14.76
CA GLN A 9 -4.30 -0.26 15.44
C GLN A 9 -2.83 -0.25 15.85
N GLU A 10 -2.26 -1.39 16.20
CA GLU A 10 -0.83 -1.51 16.53
C GLU A 10 0.06 -1.14 15.34
N GLN A 11 -0.26 -1.64 14.14
CA GLN A 11 0.49 -1.27 12.92
C GLN A 11 0.38 0.22 12.62
N ILE A 12 -0.79 0.80 12.79
CA ILE A 12 -1.01 2.23 12.57
C ILE A 12 -0.18 3.04 13.57
N GLN A 13 -0.15 2.61 14.83
CA GLN A 13 0.66 3.24 15.86
C GLN A 13 2.15 3.16 15.53
N GLN A 14 2.63 2.00 15.10
CA GLN A 14 4.03 1.80 14.70
C GLN A 14 4.40 2.71 13.52
N PHE A 15 3.52 2.85 12.55
CA PHE A 15 3.76 3.75 11.41
C PHE A 15 3.80 5.21 11.87
N ALA A 16 2.88 5.63 12.73
CA ALA A 16 2.87 6.97 13.30
C ALA A 16 4.17 7.27 14.05
N ASP A 17 4.65 6.32 14.84
CA ASP A 17 5.88 6.48 15.60
C ASP A 17 7.10 6.58 14.69
N ALA A 18 7.13 5.78 13.61
CA ALA A 18 8.23 5.79 12.65
C ALA A 18 8.30 7.07 11.82
N THR A 19 7.16 7.66 11.48
CA THR A 19 7.09 8.80 10.55
C THR A 19 6.84 10.14 11.22
N GLY A 20 6.33 10.14 12.47
CA GLY A 20 5.94 11.36 13.16
C GLY A 20 4.55 11.87 12.83
N ASP A 21 3.80 11.21 11.95
CA ASP A 21 2.42 11.58 11.65
C ASP A 21 1.48 10.97 12.68
N ARG A 22 1.17 11.78 13.70
CA ARG A 22 0.33 11.37 14.85
C ARG A 22 -1.01 12.05 14.89
N GLN A 23 -1.58 12.34 13.72
CA GLN A 23 -2.91 12.96 13.65
C GLN A 23 -3.95 12.06 14.33
N TRP A 24 -4.89 12.69 15.04
CA TRP A 24 -5.88 11.98 15.85
C TRP A 24 -6.77 11.01 15.05
N ILE A 25 -6.99 11.28 13.75
CA ILE A 25 -7.81 10.40 12.90
C ILE A 25 -7.24 8.98 12.77
N HIS A 26 -5.94 8.81 13.04
CA HIS A 26 -5.26 7.53 12.97
C HIS A 26 -5.11 6.87 14.34
N LEU A 27 -5.05 7.64 15.43
CA LEU A 27 -4.60 7.13 16.71
C LEU A 27 -5.66 7.18 17.83
N ASP A 28 -6.57 8.14 17.80
CA ASP A 28 -7.53 8.36 18.87
C ASP A 28 -8.88 7.72 18.53
N ALA A 29 -9.07 6.47 18.97
CA ALA A 29 -10.27 5.70 18.68
C ALA A 29 -11.54 6.34 19.24
N GLU A 30 -11.49 6.91 20.45
CA GLU A 30 -12.64 7.55 21.08
C GLU A 30 -13.06 8.82 20.34
N ARG A 31 -12.09 9.65 20.00
CA ARG A 31 -12.35 10.86 19.23
C ARG A 31 -12.83 10.53 17.81
N ALA A 32 -12.23 9.54 17.17
CA ALA A 32 -12.63 9.11 15.82
C ALA A 32 -14.05 8.61 15.79
N LYS A 33 -14.48 7.89 16.82
CA LYS A 33 -15.85 7.40 16.94
C LYS A 33 -16.88 8.54 17.02
N ARG A 34 -16.53 9.64 17.69
CA ARG A 34 -17.43 10.79 17.89
C ARG A 34 -17.35 11.81 16.75
N GLU A 35 -16.15 12.08 16.23
CA GLU A 35 -15.90 13.23 15.38
C GLU A 35 -15.50 12.87 13.94
N SER A 36 -15.03 11.64 13.70
CA SER A 36 -14.65 11.23 12.36
C SER A 36 -15.87 10.84 11.52
N PRO A 37 -15.93 11.26 10.25
CA PRO A 37 -16.99 10.79 9.34
C PRO A 37 -16.93 9.28 9.08
N TYR A 38 -15.81 8.63 9.41
CA TYR A 38 -15.62 7.19 9.22
C TYR A 38 -16.04 6.35 10.43
N GLY A 39 -16.28 6.97 11.59
CA GLY A 39 -16.71 6.31 12.82
C GLY A 39 -15.66 5.44 13.49
N ALA A 40 -14.43 5.44 13.01
CA ALA A 40 -13.30 4.66 13.52
C ALA A 40 -12.01 5.32 13.10
N THR A 41 -10.89 4.92 13.70
CA THR A 41 -9.57 5.31 13.19
C THR A 41 -9.31 4.69 11.83
N ILE A 42 -8.52 5.38 11.02
CA ILE A 42 -8.15 4.92 9.69
C ILE A 42 -6.63 4.84 9.56
N ALA A 43 -6.16 3.95 8.69
CA ALA A 43 -4.75 3.86 8.35
C ALA A 43 -4.30 5.12 7.60
N HIS A 44 -3.04 5.51 7.81
CA HIS A 44 -2.42 6.52 6.98
C HIS A 44 -2.43 6.05 5.52
N GLY A 45 -2.72 6.93 4.58
CA GLY A 45 -2.59 6.60 3.16
C GLY A 45 -1.19 6.09 2.84
N PHE A 46 -0.17 6.71 3.41
CA PHE A 46 1.21 6.29 3.22
C PHE A 46 1.53 4.93 3.86
N LEU A 47 0.84 4.52 4.91
CA LEU A 47 0.96 3.15 5.42
C LEU A 47 0.45 2.15 4.39
N THR A 48 -0.74 2.39 3.86
CA THR A 48 -1.34 1.55 2.82
C THR A 48 -0.41 1.46 1.60
N LEU A 49 0.10 2.59 1.14
CA LEU A 49 1.04 2.65 0.02
C LEU A 49 2.31 1.86 0.31
N SER A 50 2.90 2.02 1.50
CA SER A 50 4.15 1.33 1.85
C SER A 50 4.02 -0.18 1.89
N LYS A 51 2.83 -0.70 2.11
CA LYS A 51 2.57 -2.14 2.14
C LYS A 51 2.58 -2.81 0.77
N ILE A 52 2.54 -2.07 -0.31
CA ILE A 52 2.50 -2.66 -1.65
C ILE A 52 3.72 -3.55 -1.94
N SER A 53 4.87 -3.24 -1.35
CA SER A 53 6.08 -4.07 -1.52
C SER A 53 5.88 -5.47 -0.96
N SER A 54 5.38 -5.59 0.25
CA SER A 54 5.14 -6.90 0.87
C SER A 54 3.99 -7.65 0.19
N LEU A 55 2.95 -6.94 -0.22
CA LEU A 55 1.84 -7.55 -0.95
C LEU A 55 2.29 -8.07 -2.32
N MET A 56 3.16 -7.33 -3.01
CA MET A 56 3.71 -7.79 -4.29
C MET A 56 4.53 -9.05 -4.13
N ALA A 57 5.31 -9.17 -3.06
CA ALA A 57 6.14 -10.35 -2.82
C ALA A 57 5.33 -11.64 -2.74
N GLU A 58 4.07 -11.56 -2.33
CA GLU A 58 3.16 -12.71 -2.32
C GLU A 58 2.52 -12.98 -3.69
N ALA A 59 2.28 -11.93 -4.46
CA ALA A 59 1.48 -12.00 -5.68
C ALA A 59 2.30 -12.25 -6.94
N VAL A 60 3.56 -11.84 -6.96
CA VAL A 60 4.41 -11.83 -8.16
C VAL A 60 5.72 -12.54 -7.85
N ASP A 61 6.06 -13.53 -8.66
CA ASP A 61 7.34 -14.24 -8.58
C ASP A 61 8.26 -13.72 -9.68
N ILE A 62 9.27 -12.95 -9.29
CA ILE A 62 10.27 -12.42 -10.21
C ILE A 62 11.62 -13.02 -9.90
N ARG A 63 12.24 -13.64 -10.94
CA ARG A 63 13.49 -14.34 -10.82
C ARG A 63 14.58 -13.66 -11.65
N GLY A 64 15.84 -13.90 -11.27
CA GLY A 64 16.99 -13.39 -12.01
C GLY A 64 17.44 -11.99 -11.64
N ALA A 65 16.73 -11.31 -10.75
CA ALA A 65 17.16 -10.03 -10.26
C ALA A 65 18.12 -10.18 -9.09
N ARG A 66 19.24 -9.47 -9.16
CA ARG A 66 20.23 -9.41 -8.08
C ARG A 66 19.77 -8.45 -6.98
N MET A 67 19.08 -7.39 -7.34
CA MET A 67 18.62 -6.36 -6.43
C MET A 67 17.35 -5.72 -7.00
N VAL A 68 16.41 -5.37 -6.13
CA VAL A 68 15.17 -4.73 -6.51
C VAL A 68 15.07 -3.40 -5.78
N VAL A 69 14.81 -2.33 -6.51
CA VAL A 69 14.74 -0.98 -5.95
C VAL A 69 13.40 -0.35 -6.29
N ASN A 70 12.77 0.22 -5.28
CA ASN A 70 11.61 1.07 -5.45
C ASN A 70 12.05 2.37 -6.11
N TYR A 71 11.87 2.47 -7.43
CA TYR A 71 12.32 3.64 -8.19
C TYR A 71 11.38 4.83 -8.01
N GLY A 72 10.08 4.61 -8.05
CA GLY A 72 9.13 5.68 -7.89
C GLY A 72 7.71 5.31 -8.26
N LEU A 73 6.87 6.32 -8.27
CA LEU A 73 5.45 6.20 -8.57
C LEU A 73 5.08 7.30 -9.56
N ASN A 74 4.40 6.94 -10.64
CA ASN A 74 3.92 7.93 -11.60
C ASN A 74 2.60 8.55 -11.17
N ARG A 75 1.78 7.77 -10.46
CA ARG A 75 0.46 8.21 -10.01
C ARG A 75 0.05 7.45 -8.77
N VAL A 76 -0.53 8.16 -7.78
CA VAL A 76 -1.06 7.56 -6.55
C VAL A 76 -2.36 8.26 -6.19
N ARG A 77 -3.38 7.47 -5.82
CA ARG A 77 -4.64 7.97 -5.27
C ARG A 77 -5.11 7.05 -4.16
N PHE A 78 -5.81 7.62 -3.20
CA PHE A 78 -6.41 6.92 -2.06
C PHE A 78 -7.94 7.11 -2.10
N PRO A 79 -8.66 6.33 -2.94
CA PRO A 79 -10.08 6.56 -3.15
C PRO A 79 -10.96 6.30 -1.95
N SER A 80 -10.57 5.38 -1.08
CA SER A 80 -11.34 5.02 0.12
C SER A 80 -10.43 4.89 1.34
N PRO A 81 -10.88 5.33 2.53
CA PRO A 81 -10.11 5.13 3.74
C PRO A 81 -10.06 3.65 4.11
N VAL A 82 -8.94 3.23 4.69
CA VAL A 82 -8.78 1.88 5.23
C VAL A 82 -9.02 1.98 6.74
N ARG A 83 -10.20 1.56 7.19
CA ARG A 83 -10.52 1.58 8.63
C ARG A 83 -9.69 0.54 9.38
N VAL A 84 -9.42 0.84 10.64
CA VAL A 84 -8.77 -0.11 11.55
C VAL A 84 -9.53 -1.44 11.54
N ASN A 85 -8.80 -2.54 11.57
CA ASN A 85 -9.31 -3.92 11.53
C ASN A 85 -9.95 -4.36 10.21
N SER A 86 -9.91 -3.52 9.17
CA SER A 86 -10.22 -3.95 7.81
C SER A 86 -9.12 -4.86 7.29
N ARG A 87 -9.47 -5.72 6.33
CA ARG A 87 -8.47 -6.52 5.62
C ARG A 87 -8.25 -5.94 4.24
N MET A 88 -7.00 -5.94 3.79
CA MET A 88 -6.63 -5.47 2.47
C MET A 88 -5.78 -6.51 1.73
N ARG A 89 -5.79 -6.44 0.41
CA ARG A 89 -4.92 -7.25 -0.45
C ARG A 89 -4.47 -6.45 -1.66
N GLY A 90 -3.34 -6.85 -2.25
CA GLY A 90 -2.81 -6.22 -3.44
C GLY A 90 -3.13 -7.00 -4.71
N ARG A 91 -3.54 -6.27 -5.73
CA ARG A 91 -3.65 -6.77 -7.10
C ARG A 91 -2.64 -6.05 -7.95
N PHE A 92 -1.86 -6.81 -8.73
CA PHE A 92 -0.75 -6.26 -9.53
C PHE A 92 -0.89 -6.71 -10.98
N GLY A 93 -0.66 -5.79 -11.90
CA GLY A 93 -0.59 -6.06 -13.32
C GLY A 93 0.63 -5.41 -13.93
N LEU A 94 1.38 -6.13 -14.76
CA LEU A 94 2.51 -5.55 -15.47
C LEU A 94 1.99 -4.71 -16.64
N VAL A 95 2.34 -3.42 -16.63
CA VAL A 95 1.96 -2.47 -17.69
C VAL A 95 3.03 -2.45 -18.78
N SER A 96 4.30 -2.32 -18.38
CA SER A 96 5.41 -2.27 -19.31
C SER A 96 6.72 -2.63 -18.62
N ALA A 97 7.72 -2.99 -19.42
CA ALA A 97 9.07 -3.24 -18.96
C ALA A 97 10.05 -2.64 -19.94
N ASN A 98 10.94 -1.77 -19.46
CA ASN A 98 11.94 -1.10 -20.28
C ASN A 98 13.33 -1.58 -19.91
N GLU A 99 14.08 -2.10 -20.89
CA GLU A 99 15.45 -2.53 -20.67
C GLU A 99 16.38 -1.33 -20.60
N LEU A 100 17.27 -1.37 -19.61
CA LEU A 100 18.37 -0.43 -19.41
C LEU A 100 19.66 -1.22 -19.33
N PRO A 101 20.84 -0.59 -19.53
CA PRO A 101 22.10 -1.30 -19.29
C PRO A 101 22.17 -1.85 -17.86
N GLY A 102 22.14 -3.18 -17.73
CA GLY A 102 22.24 -3.89 -16.46
C GLY A 102 20.99 -3.86 -15.59
N ALA A 103 19.85 -3.36 -16.09
CA ALA A 103 18.63 -3.25 -15.31
C ALA A 103 17.37 -3.29 -16.18
N ILE A 104 16.23 -3.50 -15.53
CA ILE A 104 14.91 -3.41 -16.16
C ILE A 104 14.03 -2.55 -15.27
N ASP A 105 13.38 -1.54 -15.84
CA ASP A 105 12.33 -0.77 -15.18
C ASP A 105 10.98 -1.38 -15.54
N ALA A 106 10.33 -1.98 -14.55
CA ALA A 106 8.99 -2.53 -14.70
C ALA A 106 7.98 -1.55 -14.13
N ILE A 107 6.91 -1.30 -14.88
CA ILE A 107 5.80 -0.47 -14.42
C ILE A 107 4.63 -1.39 -14.13
N PHE A 108 4.14 -1.35 -12.89
CA PHE A 108 3.00 -2.14 -12.44
C PHE A 108 1.80 -1.24 -12.17
N SER A 109 0.63 -1.70 -12.59
CA SER A 109 -0.61 -1.18 -12.03
C SER A 109 -0.86 -1.86 -10.69
N VAL A 110 -1.14 -1.08 -9.68
CA VAL A 110 -1.35 -1.57 -8.31
C VAL A 110 -2.71 -1.13 -7.83
N THR A 111 -3.48 -2.08 -7.32
CA THR A 111 -4.76 -1.80 -6.66
C THR A 111 -4.73 -2.47 -5.30
N VAL A 112 -4.89 -1.70 -4.25
CA VAL A 112 -5.05 -2.23 -2.88
C VAL A 112 -6.54 -2.30 -2.59
N GLU A 113 -7.09 -3.51 -2.61
CA GLU A 113 -8.50 -3.75 -2.33
C GLU A 113 -8.74 -3.81 -0.83
N ILE A 114 -9.90 -3.33 -0.42
CA ILE A 114 -10.39 -3.45 0.96
C ILE A 114 -11.55 -4.44 0.95
N GLU A 115 -11.51 -5.44 1.82
CA GLU A 115 -12.54 -6.45 1.92
C GLU A 115 -13.91 -5.82 2.18
N ASN A 116 -14.91 -6.24 1.41
CA ASN A 116 -16.30 -5.77 1.47
C ASN A 116 -16.50 -4.30 1.04
N GLU A 117 -15.49 -3.67 0.44
CA GLU A 117 -15.61 -2.31 -0.10
C GLU A 117 -15.51 -2.35 -1.62
N GLN A 118 -16.30 -1.50 -2.28
CA GLN A 118 -16.25 -1.38 -3.75
C GLN A 118 -15.06 -0.55 -4.21
N LYS A 119 -14.74 0.52 -3.45
CA LYS A 119 -13.62 1.38 -3.79
C LYS A 119 -12.35 0.88 -3.13
N PRO A 120 -11.21 0.90 -3.86
CA PRO A 120 -9.93 0.49 -3.29
C PRO A 120 -9.38 1.52 -2.30
N GLY A 121 -8.49 1.05 -1.43
CA GLY A 121 -7.77 1.92 -0.50
C GLY A 121 -6.62 2.67 -1.14
N CYS A 122 -6.07 2.12 -2.22
CA CYS A 122 -4.99 2.75 -2.98
C CYS A 122 -5.01 2.26 -4.42
N VAL A 123 -4.77 3.17 -5.36
CA VAL A 123 -4.44 2.83 -6.74
C VAL A 123 -3.18 3.57 -7.11
N ALA A 124 -2.24 2.88 -7.73
CA ALA A 124 -0.96 3.45 -8.08
C ALA A 124 -0.41 2.86 -9.37
N GLU A 125 0.46 3.63 -10.01
CA GLU A 125 1.33 3.15 -11.05
C GLU A 125 2.75 3.17 -10.50
N TRP A 126 3.33 1.99 -10.30
CA TRP A 126 4.57 1.80 -9.54
C TRP A 126 5.71 1.36 -10.45
N VAL A 127 6.81 2.10 -10.40
CA VAL A 127 8.02 1.80 -11.16
C VAL A 127 9.01 1.10 -10.25
N VAL A 128 9.33 -0.14 -10.59
CA VAL A 128 10.27 -0.98 -9.84
C VAL A 128 11.47 -1.27 -10.73
N ARG A 129 12.67 -1.02 -10.23
CA ARG A 129 13.90 -1.30 -10.97
C ARG A 129 14.51 -2.62 -10.51
N TYR A 130 14.69 -3.50 -11.45
CA TYR A 130 15.33 -4.81 -11.25
C TYR A 130 16.73 -4.77 -11.83
N TYR A 131 17.72 -4.93 -10.96
CA TYR A 131 19.12 -5.02 -11.39
C TYR A 131 19.47 -6.47 -11.67
N LEU A 132 20.10 -6.70 -12.81
CA LEU A 132 20.45 -8.04 -13.31
C LEU A 132 21.82 -8.52 -12.83
#